data_313e0bf6006ca7bc22c656da55cdc2f2
#
_entry.id   313e0bf6006ca7bc22c656da55cdc2f2
#
_cell.length_a   1.000
_cell.length_b   1.000
_cell.length_c   1.000
_cell.angle_alpha   90.00
_cell.angle_beta   90.00
_cell.angle_gamma   90.00
#
_symmetry.space_group_name_H-M   'P 1'
#
loop_
_entity.id
_entity.type
_entity.pdbx_description
1 polymer ?
#
loop_
_entity_poly.entity_id
_entity_poly.type
_entity_poly.pdbx_seq_one_letter_code
_entity_poly.pdbx_strand_id
1 'polypeptide(L)'
;MTTLKVDSIRNNSANNGISVASNGRMDPHRFAFPNVSSLPNDALEGETYLLTTNGKLYTSKGNNEWAVKSGFSLPSGEFSYGWSSNSIAGVYTPNPINIYFRRIIHQSKYTVQQLLDGQAEDGAIFRNLKFYVGNAVPSDRSMNDMNIRMFHTDQGTSTTYTPTIDGSKTTVYYLAGDFTPAESTGEKTLTFGTGGSSDGFEWNGVNDVVVEWCSSQNDTGWTGAGGLRYVSESGYNRYRWTDAGGNSCNDSPTSNTNIKPSIKMEFF
;
A
#
# COMPACT_ATOMS: atom_id res chain seq x y z
N MET A 1 35.90 -10.85 -12.62
CA MET A 1 35.43 -9.44 -12.52
C MET A 1 34.98 -9.04 -13.90
N THR A 2 33.68 -8.90 -14.11
CA THR A 2 33.13 -8.53 -15.42
C THR A 2 33.03 -7.00 -15.46
N THR A 3 33.76 -6.37 -16.36
CA THR A 3 33.77 -4.92 -16.52
C THR A 3 32.65 -4.56 -17.49
N LEU A 4 31.69 -3.78 -17.03
CA LEU A 4 30.68 -3.19 -17.90
C LEU A 4 31.31 -2.02 -18.66
N LYS A 5 31.45 -2.12 -19.98
CA LYS A 5 31.80 -1.00 -20.85
C LYS A 5 30.52 -0.28 -21.27
N VAL A 6 30.42 0.98 -20.88
CA VAL A 6 29.32 1.87 -21.30
C VAL A 6 29.91 2.84 -22.33
N ASP A 7 29.56 2.68 -23.59
CA ASP A 7 30.12 3.51 -24.69
C ASP A 7 29.50 4.91 -24.76
N SER A 8 28.33 5.11 -24.22
CA SER A 8 27.74 6.46 -24.06
C SER A 8 26.62 6.48 -23.04
N ILE A 9 26.58 7.52 -22.22
CA ILE A 9 25.43 7.87 -21.38
C ILE A 9 24.83 9.12 -22.00
N ARG A 10 23.63 9.03 -22.58
CA ARG A 10 22.90 10.18 -23.10
C ARG A 10 21.92 10.66 -22.05
N ASN A 11 22.06 11.94 -21.68
CA ASN A 11 21.05 12.63 -20.90
C ASN A 11 19.89 13.01 -21.82
N ASN A 12 18.74 12.40 -21.65
CA ASN A 12 17.52 12.89 -22.23
C ASN A 12 16.89 13.87 -21.24
N SER A 13 16.64 15.07 -21.65
CA SER A 13 16.42 16.33 -20.95
C SER A 13 15.27 16.42 -19.94
N ALA A 14 15.00 15.36 -19.19
CA ALA A 14 14.08 15.34 -18.07
C ALA A 14 14.71 14.61 -16.91
N ASN A 15 15.42 15.34 -16.06
CA ASN A 15 15.75 15.07 -14.65
C ASN A 15 16.25 13.69 -14.17
N ASN A 16 16.54 12.74 -15.05
CA ASN A 16 17.01 11.40 -14.70
C ASN A 16 18.42 11.16 -15.25
N GLY A 17 19.40 11.91 -14.75
CA GLY A 17 20.80 11.68 -15.05
C GLY A 17 21.38 10.58 -14.16
N ILE A 18 22.19 9.69 -14.75
CA ILE A 18 23.03 8.82 -13.95
C ILE A 18 24.06 9.71 -13.25
N SER A 19 24.01 9.81 -11.93
CA SER A 19 25.05 10.47 -11.17
C SER A 19 26.16 9.47 -10.85
N VAL A 20 27.37 9.79 -11.28
CA VAL A 20 28.58 9.07 -10.88
C VAL A 20 29.12 9.80 -9.66
N ALA A 21 29.25 9.10 -8.52
CA ALA A 21 29.89 9.66 -7.33
C ALA A 21 31.31 10.08 -7.63
N SER A 22 31.85 11.04 -6.87
CA SER A 22 33.21 11.59 -7.05
C SER A 22 34.33 10.55 -6.99
N ASN A 23 34.07 9.35 -6.52
CA ASN A 23 34.96 8.21 -6.48
C ASN A 23 34.86 7.31 -7.73
N GLY A 24 34.12 7.72 -8.77
CA GLY A 24 33.93 6.94 -10.01
C GLY A 24 33.03 5.72 -9.88
N ARG A 25 32.38 5.54 -8.74
CA ARG A 25 31.38 4.47 -8.54
C ARG A 25 29.98 4.96 -8.96
N MET A 26 29.31 4.19 -9.80
CA MET A 26 27.88 4.34 -10.00
C MET A 26 27.17 3.83 -8.75
N ASP A 27 26.26 4.64 -8.22
CA ASP A 27 25.37 4.21 -7.14
C ASP A 27 24.36 3.21 -7.73
N PRO A 28 24.43 1.92 -7.39
CA PRO A 28 23.51 0.93 -7.92
C PRO A 28 22.06 1.15 -7.50
N HIS A 29 21.82 2.03 -6.52
CA HIS A 29 20.49 2.33 -5.98
C HIS A 29 19.74 3.45 -6.75
N ARG A 30 20.30 3.97 -7.87
CA ARG A 30 19.69 5.08 -8.63
C ARG A 30 19.45 4.80 -10.11
N PHE A 31 19.29 3.56 -10.51
CA PHE A 31 18.78 3.28 -11.83
C PHE A 31 17.24 3.35 -11.81
N ALA A 32 16.68 4.52 -12.04
CA ALA A 32 15.25 4.64 -12.28
C ALA A 32 14.97 4.25 -13.74
N PHE A 33 14.28 3.12 -13.93
CA PHE A 33 13.69 2.80 -15.22
C PHE A 33 12.29 3.44 -15.30
N PRO A 34 11.86 3.93 -16.46
CA PRO A 34 10.48 4.38 -16.63
C PRO A 34 9.50 3.29 -16.22
N ASN A 35 8.64 3.61 -15.27
CA ASN A 35 7.56 2.73 -14.81
C ASN A 35 6.40 2.84 -15.78
N VAL A 36 5.94 1.72 -16.32
CA VAL A 36 4.83 1.68 -17.28
C VAL A 36 3.84 0.58 -16.92
N SER A 37 2.55 0.84 -17.08
CA SER A 37 1.49 -0.15 -16.91
C SER A 37 1.35 -1.07 -18.13
N SER A 38 1.82 -0.62 -19.28
CA SER A 38 1.93 -1.39 -20.53
C SER A 38 3.19 -0.97 -21.26
N LEU A 39 3.81 -1.89 -22.00
CA LEU A 39 5.01 -1.58 -22.77
C LEU A 39 4.67 -0.64 -23.94
N PRO A 40 5.43 0.46 -24.14
CA PRO A 40 5.18 1.42 -25.22
C PRO A 40 5.35 0.79 -26.59
N ASN A 41 4.50 1.16 -27.54
CA ASN A 41 4.59 0.66 -28.93
C ASN A 41 5.66 1.37 -29.76
N ASP A 42 6.17 2.51 -29.28
CA ASP A 42 7.13 3.39 -29.96
C ASP A 42 8.51 3.40 -29.32
N ALA A 43 8.76 2.45 -28.42
CA ALA A 43 10.05 2.34 -27.75
C ALA A 43 11.18 2.04 -28.73
N LEU A 44 12.27 2.80 -28.60
CA LEU A 44 13.47 2.58 -29.41
C LEU A 44 14.22 1.34 -28.95
N GLU A 45 14.97 0.72 -29.88
CA GLU A 45 15.80 -0.42 -29.54
C GLU A 45 16.80 -0.07 -28.42
N GLY A 46 16.89 -0.93 -27.40
CA GLY A 46 17.74 -0.75 -26.23
C GLY A 46 17.11 0.02 -25.07
N GLU A 47 15.97 0.67 -25.26
CA GLU A 47 15.25 1.30 -24.15
C GLU A 47 14.72 0.23 -23.18
N THR A 48 14.85 0.52 -21.90
CA THR A 48 14.45 -0.42 -20.84
C THR A 48 13.38 0.20 -19.98
N TYR A 49 12.31 -0.56 -19.74
CA TYR A 49 11.14 -0.15 -18.96
C TYR A 49 10.85 -1.18 -17.88
N LEU A 50 10.38 -0.70 -16.74
CA LEU A 50 9.82 -1.53 -15.69
C LEU A 50 8.32 -1.68 -15.93
N LEU A 51 7.87 -2.90 -16.23
CA LEU A 51 6.44 -3.18 -16.35
C LEU A 51 5.85 -3.37 -14.94
N THR A 52 5.04 -2.42 -14.51
CA THR A 52 4.50 -2.39 -13.13
C THR A 52 3.51 -3.51 -12.85
N THR A 53 2.89 -4.08 -13.87
CA THR A 53 1.94 -5.20 -13.72
C THR A 53 2.59 -6.51 -13.28
N ASN A 54 3.90 -6.69 -13.49
CA ASN A 54 4.60 -7.92 -13.13
C ASN A 54 6.00 -7.71 -12.53
N GLY A 55 6.40 -6.44 -12.32
CA GLY A 55 7.68 -6.10 -11.71
C GLY A 55 8.92 -6.50 -12.52
N LYS A 56 8.79 -6.74 -13.84
CA LYS A 56 9.91 -7.17 -14.68
C LYS A 56 10.42 -6.04 -15.54
N LEU A 57 11.74 -6.01 -15.72
CA LEU A 57 12.37 -5.14 -16.70
C LEU A 57 12.27 -5.75 -18.10
N TYR A 58 11.89 -4.92 -19.05
CA TYR A 58 11.81 -5.23 -20.47
C TYR A 58 12.71 -4.29 -21.25
N THR A 59 13.52 -4.86 -22.12
CA THR A 59 14.31 -4.05 -23.08
C THR A 59 13.70 -4.21 -24.47
N SER A 60 13.43 -3.09 -25.10
CA SER A 60 12.94 -3.04 -26.48
C SER A 60 14.01 -3.58 -27.45
N LYS A 61 13.57 -4.43 -28.36
CA LYS A 61 14.36 -4.88 -29.53
C LYS A 61 14.04 -4.10 -30.80
N GLY A 62 13.21 -3.03 -30.66
CA GLY A 62 12.59 -2.35 -31.77
C GLY A 62 11.35 -3.10 -32.30
N ASN A 63 10.56 -2.44 -33.15
CA ASN A 63 9.39 -3.03 -33.84
C ASN A 63 8.36 -3.69 -32.91
N ASN A 64 8.16 -3.15 -31.72
CA ASN A 64 7.28 -3.69 -30.67
C ASN A 64 7.69 -5.08 -30.14
N GLU A 65 8.93 -5.48 -30.36
CA GLU A 65 9.47 -6.69 -29.77
C GLU A 65 10.19 -6.38 -28.46
N TRP A 66 10.02 -7.28 -27.46
CA TRP A 66 10.53 -7.08 -26.12
C TRP A 66 11.30 -8.29 -25.61
N ALA A 67 12.43 -8.04 -24.97
CA ALA A 67 13.15 -9.07 -24.23
C ALA A 67 13.01 -8.81 -22.74
N VAL A 68 12.61 -9.82 -22.00
CA VAL A 68 12.72 -9.80 -20.52
C VAL A 68 14.20 -9.83 -20.16
N LYS A 69 14.67 -8.89 -19.37
CA LYS A 69 16.01 -8.97 -18.76
C LYS A 69 16.00 -10.09 -17.70
N SER A 70 16.51 -11.24 -18.08
CA SER A 70 16.75 -12.33 -17.12
C SER A 70 17.80 -11.92 -16.09
N GLY A 71 17.52 -12.18 -14.82
CA GLY A 71 18.43 -11.89 -13.70
C GLY A 71 18.22 -10.51 -13.05
N PHE A 72 17.30 -9.71 -13.52
CA PHE A 72 16.81 -8.53 -12.83
C PHE A 72 15.43 -8.87 -12.27
N SER A 73 15.34 -9.15 -11.01
CA SER A 73 14.10 -9.01 -10.23
C SER A 73 14.28 -7.77 -9.39
N LEU A 74 13.30 -6.91 -9.36
CA LEU A 74 13.23 -5.96 -8.25
C LEU A 74 13.32 -6.77 -6.95
N PRO A 75 13.99 -6.26 -5.91
CA PRO A 75 13.94 -6.91 -4.62
C PRO A 75 12.46 -7.11 -4.28
N SER A 76 12.01 -8.35 -4.32
CA SER A 76 10.68 -8.72 -3.86
C SER A 76 10.79 -9.07 -2.38
N GLY A 77 9.89 -8.53 -1.61
CA GLY A 77 9.87 -8.75 -0.18
C GLY A 77 8.47 -8.67 0.40
N GLU A 78 8.39 -8.86 1.68
CA GLU A 78 7.17 -8.70 2.44
C GLU A 78 7.45 -7.75 3.61
N PHE A 79 6.91 -6.55 3.56
CA PHE A 79 6.83 -5.70 4.72
C PHE A 79 5.90 -6.34 5.75
N SER A 80 6.34 -6.49 6.97
CA SER A 80 5.57 -7.12 8.05
C SER A 80 5.61 -6.25 9.29
N TYR A 81 4.44 -5.81 9.75
CA TYR A 81 4.31 -5.02 10.97
C TYR A 81 3.39 -5.70 11.98
N GLY A 82 3.92 -5.98 13.17
CA GLY A 82 3.14 -6.53 14.28
C GLY A 82 2.56 -7.93 14.05
N TRP A 83 3.03 -8.66 13.03
CA TRP A 83 2.44 -9.94 12.62
C TRP A 83 2.53 -11.04 13.70
N SER A 84 3.53 -10.96 14.56
CA SER A 84 3.70 -11.87 15.72
C SER A 84 2.82 -11.51 16.92
N SER A 85 2.09 -10.38 16.88
CA SER A 85 1.17 -10.00 17.95
C SER A 85 0.05 -11.03 18.08
N ASN A 86 -0.33 -11.35 19.30
CA ASN A 86 -1.51 -12.18 19.60
C ASN A 86 -2.71 -11.36 20.07
N SER A 87 -2.58 -10.03 20.13
CA SER A 87 -3.66 -9.15 20.53
C SER A 87 -4.72 -9.04 19.46
N ILE A 88 -5.97 -9.30 19.81
CA ILE A 88 -7.14 -9.15 18.95
C ILE A 88 -7.97 -7.97 19.44
N ALA A 89 -8.33 -7.08 18.54
CA ALA A 89 -9.18 -5.94 18.87
C ALA A 89 -10.54 -6.42 19.38
N GLY A 90 -10.95 -5.87 20.51
CA GLY A 90 -12.24 -6.19 21.12
C GLY A 90 -13.40 -5.58 20.33
N VAL A 91 -14.59 -6.12 20.57
CA VAL A 91 -15.82 -5.75 19.87
C VAL A 91 -16.24 -4.27 20.04
N TYR A 92 -15.74 -3.60 21.07
CA TYR A 92 -15.99 -2.17 21.31
C TYR A 92 -14.75 -1.29 21.08
N THR A 93 -13.75 -1.84 20.43
CA THR A 93 -12.50 -1.12 20.17
C THR A 93 -12.46 -0.62 18.73
N PRO A 94 -12.06 0.66 18.47
CA PRO A 94 -11.96 1.19 17.10
C PRO A 94 -10.92 0.39 16.30
N ASN A 95 -11.39 -0.38 15.36
CA ASN A 95 -10.55 -1.11 14.40
C ASN A 95 -11.25 -1.16 13.04
N PRO A 96 -10.51 -1.35 11.93
CA PRO A 96 -11.04 -1.20 10.57
C PRO A 96 -12.22 -2.10 10.19
N ILE A 97 -12.37 -3.25 10.84
CA ILE A 97 -13.42 -4.23 10.51
C ILE A 97 -14.49 -4.35 11.60
N ASN A 98 -14.61 -3.36 12.47
CA ASN A 98 -15.61 -3.36 13.53
C ASN A 98 -16.96 -2.83 13.02
N ILE A 99 -18.03 -3.56 13.26
CA ILE A 99 -19.40 -3.21 12.83
C ILE A 99 -20.27 -2.64 13.96
N TYR A 100 -19.68 -2.23 15.09
CA TYR A 100 -20.45 -1.64 16.19
C TYR A 100 -21.17 -0.35 15.77
N PHE A 101 -20.56 0.44 14.90
CA PHE A 101 -21.15 1.60 14.24
C PHE A 101 -21.32 1.35 12.75
N ARG A 102 -22.29 2.06 12.12
CA ARG A 102 -22.59 1.91 10.69
C ARG A 102 -21.43 2.26 9.78
N ARG A 103 -20.58 3.20 10.18
CA ARG A 103 -19.44 3.64 9.39
C ARG A 103 -18.20 3.72 10.24
N ILE A 104 -17.12 3.32 9.66
CA ILE A 104 -15.80 3.54 10.23
C ILE A 104 -14.84 4.04 9.15
N ILE A 105 -14.04 5.03 9.49
CA ILE A 105 -12.79 5.35 8.82
C ILE A 105 -11.67 5.17 9.82
N HIS A 106 -10.62 4.49 9.41
CA HIS A 106 -9.46 4.20 10.24
C HIS A 106 -8.19 4.45 9.43
N GLN A 107 -7.29 5.25 9.95
CA GLN A 107 -5.97 5.53 9.38
C GLN A 107 -4.89 4.97 10.29
N SER A 108 -3.95 4.25 9.71
CA SER A 108 -2.73 3.78 10.38
C SER A 108 -1.53 4.25 9.61
N LYS A 109 -0.64 4.96 10.30
CA LYS A 109 0.61 5.46 9.72
C LYS A 109 1.75 4.48 9.99
N TYR A 110 2.45 4.09 8.93
CA TYR A 110 3.68 3.29 8.97
C TYR A 110 4.83 4.21 8.62
N THR A 111 5.78 4.34 9.54
CA THR A 111 6.89 5.29 9.39
C THR A 111 7.92 4.80 8.39
N VAL A 112 8.69 5.73 7.82
CA VAL A 112 9.84 5.43 6.96
C VAL A 112 10.74 4.37 7.62
N GLN A 113 11.04 4.53 8.92
CA GLN A 113 11.89 3.57 9.62
C GLN A 113 11.26 2.16 9.69
N GLN A 114 9.94 2.07 9.94
CA GLN A 114 9.24 0.78 9.95
C GLN A 114 9.25 0.10 8.58
N LEU A 115 9.12 0.89 7.50
CA LEU A 115 9.18 0.37 6.13
C LEU A 115 10.58 -0.13 5.78
N LEU A 116 11.63 0.62 6.13
CA LEU A 116 13.03 0.23 5.94
C LEU A 116 13.41 -1.00 6.77
N ASP A 117 12.96 -1.08 8.02
CA ASP A 117 13.17 -2.26 8.88
C ASP A 117 12.46 -3.50 8.29
N GLY A 118 11.36 -3.29 7.58
CA GLY A 118 10.66 -4.29 6.78
C GLY A 118 11.26 -4.54 5.40
N GLN A 119 12.46 -4.01 5.13
CA GLN A 119 13.20 -4.18 3.88
C GLN A 119 12.54 -3.60 2.63
N ALA A 120 11.55 -2.73 2.79
CA ALA A 120 11.06 -1.95 1.66
C ALA A 120 12.12 -0.90 1.27
N GLU A 121 12.33 -0.72 -0.02
CA GLU A 121 13.28 0.25 -0.57
C GLU A 121 12.55 1.35 -1.31
N ASP A 122 13.23 2.44 -1.62
CA ASP A 122 12.72 3.51 -2.47
C ASP A 122 12.25 2.95 -3.82
N GLY A 123 11.03 3.28 -4.22
CA GLY A 123 10.41 2.72 -5.42
C GLY A 123 9.74 1.35 -5.21
N ALA A 124 9.71 0.80 -3.99
CA ALA A 124 8.97 -0.43 -3.71
C ALA A 124 7.48 -0.27 -4.04
N ILE A 125 6.95 -1.18 -4.85
CA ILE A 125 5.54 -1.18 -5.26
C ILE A 125 4.79 -2.24 -4.46
N PHE A 126 3.97 -1.81 -3.51
CA PHE A 126 3.10 -2.70 -2.75
C PHE A 126 1.93 -3.18 -3.61
N ARG A 127 1.62 -4.50 -3.54
CA ARG A 127 0.61 -5.16 -4.39
C ARG A 127 -0.50 -5.86 -3.64
N ASN A 128 -0.25 -6.22 -2.41
CA ASN A 128 -1.19 -6.93 -1.57
C ASN A 128 -1.18 -6.33 -0.17
N LEU A 129 -2.31 -6.45 0.52
CA LEU A 129 -2.41 -6.18 1.94
C LEU A 129 -2.95 -7.44 2.63
N LYS A 130 -2.19 -7.99 3.56
CA LYS A 130 -2.63 -9.10 4.41
C LYS A 130 -2.93 -8.60 5.81
N PHE A 131 -3.96 -9.16 6.42
CA PHE A 131 -4.34 -8.92 7.80
C PHE A 131 -4.93 -10.19 8.42
N TYR A 132 -5.07 -10.23 9.73
CA TYR A 132 -5.62 -11.37 10.42
C TYR A 132 -6.92 -10.99 11.14
N VAL A 133 -8.00 -11.69 10.82
CA VAL A 133 -9.29 -11.58 11.50
C VAL A 133 -9.29 -12.50 12.71
N GLY A 134 -9.37 -11.92 13.89
CA GLY A 134 -9.44 -12.66 15.15
C GLY A 134 -10.87 -12.88 15.64
N ASN A 135 -11.72 -11.86 15.46
CA ASN A 135 -13.16 -11.94 15.70
C ASN A 135 -13.90 -11.67 14.39
N ALA A 136 -14.58 -12.66 13.87
CA ALA A 136 -15.31 -12.53 12.62
C ALA A 136 -16.56 -11.64 12.75
N VAL A 137 -16.91 -10.96 11.69
CA VAL A 137 -18.22 -10.34 11.50
C VAL A 137 -19.20 -11.46 11.17
N PRO A 138 -20.37 -11.56 11.84
CA PRO A 138 -21.39 -12.55 11.48
C PRO A 138 -21.86 -12.37 10.03
N SER A 139 -22.11 -13.45 9.32
CA SER A 139 -22.52 -13.43 7.91
C SER A 139 -23.94 -12.87 7.66
N ASP A 140 -24.74 -12.73 8.73
CA ASP A 140 -26.03 -12.05 8.69
C ASP A 140 -25.92 -10.54 8.90
N ARG A 141 -24.69 -10.01 8.99
CA ARG A 141 -24.37 -8.59 9.22
C ARG A 141 -23.17 -8.20 8.40
N SER A 142 -23.38 -7.43 7.38
CA SER A 142 -22.32 -7.11 6.44
C SER A 142 -21.62 -5.79 6.75
N MET A 143 -20.31 -5.78 6.47
CA MET A 143 -19.58 -4.55 6.15
C MET A 143 -19.66 -4.35 4.66
N ASN A 144 -20.04 -3.14 4.23
CA ASN A 144 -20.27 -2.88 2.82
C ASN A 144 -19.28 -1.88 2.25
N ASP A 145 -18.98 -2.03 0.96
CA ASP A 145 -18.21 -1.10 0.15
C ASP A 145 -16.85 -0.75 0.79
N MET A 146 -16.11 -1.77 1.16
CA MET A 146 -14.78 -1.59 1.75
C MET A 146 -13.83 -0.95 0.75
N ASN A 147 -13.22 0.15 1.17
CA ASN A 147 -12.15 0.83 0.47
C ASN A 147 -10.86 0.78 1.29
N ILE A 148 -9.76 0.45 0.63
CA ILE A 148 -8.42 0.66 1.16
C ILE A 148 -7.76 1.72 0.32
N ARG A 149 -7.31 2.79 0.97
CA ARG A 149 -6.58 3.88 0.34
C ARG A 149 -5.20 4.02 0.95
N MET A 150 -4.22 4.31 0.14
CA MET A 150 -2.86 4.57 0.58
C MET A 150 -2.39 5.94 0.12
N PHE A 151 -1.55 6.57 0.91
CA PHE A 151 -0.96 7.86 0.57
C PHE A 151 0.28 8.13 1.41
N HIS A 152 1.14 8.98 0.88
CA HIS A 152 2.31 9.49 1.58
C HIS A 152 1.93 10.64 2.50
N THR A 153 2.59 10.73 3.66
CA THR A 153 2.46 11.86 4.58
C THR A 153 3.80 12.18 5.22
N ASP A 154 4.05 13.46 5.46
CA ASP A 154 5.15 13.96 6.27
C ASP A 154 4.69 14.40 7.67
N GLN A 155 3.38 14.26 7.92
CA GLN A 155 2.79 14.72 9.17
C GLN A 155 3.23 13.85 10.35
N GLY A 156 3.59 14.48 11.43
CA GLY A 156 3.85 13.82 12.70
C GLY A 156 2.59 13.17 13.30
N THR A 157 2.42 13.27 14.61
CA THR A 157 1.16 12.85 15.26
C THR A 157 0.11 13.93 15.05
N SER A 158 -0.89 13.65 14.23
CA SER A 158 -1.97 14.57 13.86
C SER A 158 -3.34 14.03 14.26
N THR A 159 -4.36 14.86 14.27
CA THR A 159 -5.75 14.43 14.43
C THR A 159 -6.32 13.80 13.16
N THR A 160 -5.72 14.08 12.01
CA THR A 160 -6.08 13.52 10.70
C THR A 160 -4.82 13.52 9.85
N TYR A 161 -4.53 12.41 9.19
CA TYR A 161 -3.47 12.38 8.19
C TYR A 161 -4.02 12.78 6.83
N THR A 162 -3.30 13.64 6.15
CA THR A 162 -3.61 14.09 4.79
C THR A 162 -2.45 13.77 3.85
N PRO A 163 -2.73 13.56 2.56
CA PRO A 163 -1.68 13.36 1.57
C PRO A 163 -0.78 14.59 1.46
N THR A 164 0.54 14.39 1.45
CA THR A 164 1.54 15.46 1.25
C THR A 164 1.93 15.59 -0.21
N ILE A 165 1.86 14.47 -0.96
CA ILE A 165 2.20 14.42 -2.37
C ILE A 165 0.89 14.41 -3.16
N ASP A 166 0.77 15.30 -4.15
CA ASP A 166 -0.35 15.42 -5.10
C ASP A 166 -1.72 15.72 -4.46
N GLY A 167 -1.81 15.83 -3.14
CA GLY A 167 -3.09 15.99 -2.43
C GLY A 167 -4.05 14.82 -2.61
N SER A 168 -3.59 13.69 -3.19
CA SER A 168 -4.43 12.55 -3.56
C SER A 168 -4.20 11.34 -2.67
N LYS A 169 -5.26 10.53 -2.52
CA LYS A 169 -5.23 9.20 -1.91
C LYS A 169 -5.42 8.18 -3.01
N THR A 170 -4.49 7.24 -3.12
CA THR A 170 -4.61 6.14 -4.08
C THR A 170 -5.51 5.05 -3.52
N THR A 171 -6.64 4.78 -4.15
CA THR A 171 -7.45 3.60 -3.84
C THR A 171 -6.76 2.38 -4.43
N VAL A 172 -6.34 1.46 -3.57
CA VAL A 172 -5.63 0.23 -3.95
C VAL A 172 -6.52 -1.01 -3.90
N TYR A 173 -7.64 -0.93 -3.19
CA TYR A 173 -8.62 -2.00 -3.11
C TYR A 173 -10.01 -1.40 -2.94
N TYR A 174 -10.98 -1.90 -3.69
CA TYR A 174 -12.38 -1.58 -3.54
C TYR A 174 -13.22 -2.83 -3.75
N LEU A 175 -14.12 -3.11 -2.82
CA LEU A 175 -15.12 -4.17 -2.95
C LEU A 175 -16.50 -3.57 -2.73
N ALA A 176 -17.29 -3.53 -3.78
CA ALA A 176 -18.69 -3.13 -3.70
C ALA A 176 -19.52 -4.24 -3.03
N GLY A 177 -20.47 -3.83 -2.17
CA GLY A 177 -21.29 -4.77 -1.40
C GLY A 177 -20.52 -5.40 -0.24
N ASP A 178 -20.90 -6.62 0.12
CA ASP A 178 -20.46 -7.28 1.34
C ASP A 178 -18.96 -7.57 1.38
N PHE A 179 -18.30 -7.12 2.44
CA PHE A 179 -16.89 -7.40 2.67
C PHE A 179 -16.71 -8.74 3.36
N THR A 180 -16.89 -9.81 2.60
CA THR A 180 -16.81 -11.21 3.07
C THR A 180 -15.47 -11.61 3.70
N PRO A 181 -14.30 -10.98 3.40
CA PRO A 181 -13.07 -11.28 4.12
C PRO A 181 -13.17 -11.12 5.64
N ALA A 182 -14.06 -10.25 6.15
CA ALA A 182 -14.24 -10.08 7.58
C ALA A 182 -15.14 -11.17 8.24
N GLU A 183 -15.85 -11.97 7.46
CA GLU A 183 -16.85 -12.93 7.97
C GLU A 183 -16.26 -14.24 8.48
N SER A 184 -14.98 -14.47 8.35
CA SER A 184 -14.32 -15.65 8.91
C SER A 184 -12.97 -15.29 9.52
N THR A 185 -12.59 -16.00 10.58
CA THR A 185 -11.29 -15.80 11.24
C THR A 185 -10.14 -16.28 10.36
N GLY A 186 -8.94 -15.81 10.67
CA GLY A 186 -7.71 -16.22 9.99
C GLY A 186 -7.09 -15.11 9.14
N GLU A 187 -6.03 -15.46 8.44
CA GLU A 187 -5.33 -14.59 7.51
C GLU A 187 -6.18 -14.27 6.28
N LYS A 188 -6.17 -13.02 5.87
CA LYS A 188 -6.87 -12.52 4.68
C LYS A 188 -5.90 -11.76 3.82
N THR A 189 -6.01 -11.94 2.52
CA THR A 189 -5.23 -11.21 1.53
C THR A 189 -6.16 -10.37 0.66
N LEU A 190 -5.89 -9.07 0.58
CA LEU A 190 -6.53 -8.16 -0.34
C LEU A 190 -5.56 -7.87 -1.48
N THR A 191 -5.92 -8.30 -2.67
CA THR A 191 -5.13 -8.03 -3.89
C THR A 191 -5.47 -6.64 -4.40
N PHE A 192 -4.45 -5.79 -4.58
CA PHE A 192 -4.64 -4.47 -5.15
C PHE A 192 -5.12 -4.57 -6.61
N GLY A 193 -5.79 -3.55 -7.09
CA GLY A 193 -6.48 -3.61 -8.40
C GLY A 193 -7.91 -4.15 -8.34
N THR A 194 -8.32 -4.74 -7.21
CA THR A 194 -9.70 -5.22 -7.04
C THR A 194 -10.69 -4.06 -7.17
N GLY A 195 -11.79 -4.29 -7.90
CA GLY A 195 -12.86 -3.30 -8.10
C GLY A 195 -12.45 -2.12 -8.98
N GLY A 196 -11.45 -2.26 -9.85
CA GLY A 196 -10.96 -1.19 -10.73
C GLY A 196 -10.09 -0.15 -10.02
N SER A 197 -9.60 -0.47 -8.81
CA SER A 197 -8.64 0.34 -8.07
C SER A 197 -7.23 0.22 -8.66
N SER A 198 -6.25 0.96 -8.11
CA SER A 198 -4.84 0.83 -8.49
C SER A 198 -4.30 -0.56 -8.16
N ASP A 199 -3.57 -1.18 -9.07
CA ASP A 199 -2.94 -2.47 -8.89
C ASP A 199 -1.66 -2.43 -8.04
N GLY A 200 -1.27 -1.25 -7.56
CA GLY A 200 -0.15 -1.05 -6.65
C GLY A 200 -0.08 0.35 -6.06
N PHE A 201 0.74 0.47 -5.02
CA PHE A 201 1.12 1.73 -4.40
C PHE A 201 2.65 1.80 -4.33
N GLU A 202 3.24 2.76 -5.02
CA GLU A 202 4.69 2.99 -5.02
C GLU A 202 5.08 3.83 -3.79
N TRP A 203 6.02 3.33 -2.99
CA TRP A 203 6.60 4.09 -1.89
C TRP A 203 7.80 4.90 -2.39
N ASN A 204 7.87 6.16 -2.01
CA ASN A 204 8.92 7.09 -2.46
C ASN A 204 10.18 7.12 -1.58
N GLY A 205 10.35 6.18 -0.67
CA GLY A 205 11.53 6.05 0.19
C GLY A 205 11.73 7.12 1.26
N VAL A 206 10.97 8.21 1.24
CA VAL A 206 11.22 9.39 2.11
C VAL A 206 10.05 9.80 2.99
N ASN A 207 8.83 9.43 2.64
CA ASN A 207 7.65 9.78 3.41
C ASN A 207 7.05 8.58 4.13
N ASP A 208 6.40 8.83 5.26
CA ASP A 208 5.57 7.84 5.94
C ASP A 208 4.40 7.43 5.03
N VAL A 209 3.92 6.20 5.17
CA VAL A 209 2.77 5.68 4.44
C VAL A 209 1.58 5.53 5.38
N VAL A 210 0.44 6.06 4.97
CA VAL A 210 -0.83 5.83 5.64
C VAL A 210 -1.62 4.79 4.87
N VAL A 211 -2.10 3.77 5.60
CA VAL A 211 -3.12 2.83 5.13
C VAL A 211 -4.44 3.25 5.76
N GLU A 212 -5.36 3.64 4.91
CA GLU A 212 -6.68 4.09 5.32
C GLU A 212 -7.75 3.09 4.90
N TRP A 213 -8.56 2.69 5.86
CA TRP A 213 -9.68 1.79 5.69
C TRP A 213 -10.97 2.59 5.84
N CYS A 214 -11.90 2.44 4.93
CA CYS A 214 -13.21 3.04 5.05
C CYS A 214 -14.30 2.18 4.41
N SER A 215 -15.50 2.21 4.99
CA SER A 215 -16.69 1.50 4.48
C SER A 215 -17.84 2.47 4.28
N SER A 216 -18.77 2.15 3.38
CA SER A 216 -19.91 3.03 3.13
C SER A 216 -21.02 2.84 4.16
N GLN A 217 -21.27 1.61 4.57
CA GLN A 217 -22.30 1.28 5.53
C GLN A 217 -22.02 -0.10 6.12
N ASN A 218 -22.15 -0.21 7.44
CA ASN A 218 -22.19 -1.49 8.13
C ASN A 218 -23.58 -1.75 8.64
N ASP A 219 -24.00 -3.00 8.59
CA ASP A 219 -25.25 -3.39 9.20
C ASP A 219 -25.08 -3.49 10.71
N THR A 220 -25.75 -2.63 11.45
CA THR A 220 -25.58 -2.54 12.89
C THR A 220 -26.66 -3.29 13.63
N GLY A 221 -26.26 -4.09 14.57
CA GLY A 221 -27.17 -4.63 15.57
C GLY A 221 -26.76 -4.30 16.98
N TRP A 222 -25.87 -3.32 17.18
CA TRP A 222 -25.32 -2.92 18.48
C TRP A 222 -24.60 -4.07 19.24
N THR A 223 -24.47 -5.22 18.63
CA THR A 223 -23.64 -6.31 19.07
C THR A 223 -22.30 -6.14 18.39
N GLY A 224 -21.35 -5.54 19.06
CA GLY A 224 -20.03 -5.36 18.51
C GLY A 224 -19.47 -6.68 17.98
N ALA A 225 -19.05 -6.66 16.74
CA ALA A 225 -18.38 -7.76 16.07
C ALA A 225 -17.31 -7.21 15.14
N GLY A 226 -16.42 -8.09 14.70
CA GLY A 226 -15.27 -7.72 13.90
C GLY A 226 -14.09 -7.23 14.72
N GLY A 227 -13.01 -7.98 14.68
CA GLY A 227 -11.77 -7.62 15.35
C GLY A 227 -10.58 -8.22 14.63
N LEU A 228 -9.63 -7.37 14.27
CA LEU A 228 -8.37 -7.81 13.67
C LEU A 228 -7.25 -7.90 14.69
N ARG A 229 -6.17 -8.58 14.30
CA ARG A 229 -4.91 -8.58 15.04
C ARG A 229 -4.28 -7.20 14.98
N TYR A 230 -3.73 -6.73 16.11
CA TYR A 230 -3.15 -5.40 16.20
C TYR A 230 -1.93 -5.34 17.12
N VAL A 231 -1.18 -4.25 16.99
CA VAL A 231 -0.20 -3.79 17.98
C VAL A 231 -0.76 -2.57 18.68
N SER A 232 -0.56 -2.50 20.00
CA SER A 232 -0.90 -1.29 20.75
C SER A 232 0.20 -0.24 20.54
N GLU A 233 -0.10 0.76 19.72
CA GLU A 233 0.83 1.85 19.40
C GLU A 233 0.07 3.19 19.39
N SER A 234 0.45 4.08 20.30
CA SER A 234 -0.18 5.40 20.41
C SER A 234 0.43 6.40 19.43
N GLY A 235 -0.39 7.37 18.99
CA GLY A 235 0.08 8.52 18.20
C GLY A 235 0.04 8.34 16.69
N TYR A 236 -0.09 7.12 16.17
CA TYR A 236 -0.02 6.83 14.73
C TYR A 236 -1.32 6.34 14.13
N ASN A 237 -2.40 6.28 14.92
CA ASN A 237 -3.66 5.73 14.47
C ASN A 237 -4.81 6.69 14.75
N ARG A 238 -5.67 6.87 13.76
CA ARG A 238 -6.81 7.78 13.76
C ARG A 238 -8.07 7.04 13.35
N TYR A 239 -9.20 7.43 13.91
CA TYR A 239 -10.47 6.86 13.51
C TYR A 239 -11.61 7.85 13.65
N ARG A 240 -12.72 7.53 13.00
CA ARG A 240 -14.04 8.08 13.28
C ARG A 240 -15.06 6.98 13.10
N TRP A 241 -15.96 6.87 14.06
CA TRP A 241 -17.15 6.04 14.00
C TRP A 241 -18.39 6.93 13.95
N THR A 242 -19.41 6.48 13.24
CA THR A 242 -20.70 7.16 13.23
C THR A 242 -21.84 6.24 12.81
N ASP A 243 -23.01 6.46 13.38
CA ASP A 243 -24.25 5.79 12.97
C ASP A 243 -24.98 6.50 11.82
N ALA A 244 -24.50 7.67 11.40
CA ALA A 244 -25.06 8.34 10.24
C ALA A 244 -24.86 7.50 8.99
N GLY A 245 -25.86 7.36 8.14
CA GLY A 245 -25.73 6.69 6.84
C GLY A 245 -24.76 7.42 5.89
N GLY A 246 -24.35 6.76 4.83
CA GLY A 246 -23.48 7.31 3.78
C GLY A 246 -22.06 6.74 3.77
N ASN A 247 -21.17 7.30 2.96
CA ASN A 247 -19.82 6.78 2.74
C ASN A 247 -18.84 7.37 3.75
N SER A 248 -18.19 6.51 4.56
CA SER A 248 -17.18 6.93 5.53
C SER A 248 -15.89 7.47 4.88
N CYS A 249 -15.64 7.14 3.62
CA CYS A 249 -14.47 7.61 2.90
C CYS A 249 -14.45 9.13 2.68
N ASN A 250 -15.59 9.79 2.86
CA ASN A 250 -15.70 11.25 2.84
C ASN A 250 -15.53 11.89 4.23
N ASP A 251 -15.44 11.08 5.27
CA ASP A 251 -15.25 11.56 6.63
C ASP A 251 -13.76 11.84 6.91
N SER A 252 -13.52 12.64 7.93
CA SER A 252 -12.19 12.87 8.48
C SER A 252 -12.08 12.18 9.84
N PRO A 253 -11.05 11.33 10.06
CA PRO A 253 -10.79 10.77 11.37
C PRO A 253 -10.46 11.87 12.37
N THR A 254 -11.17 11.91 13.49
CA THR A 254 -11.03 12.99 14.49
C THR A 254 -10.49 12.51 15.85
N SER A 255 -10.48 11.21 16.06
CA SER A 255 -10.09 10.61 17.33
C SER A 255 -8.85 9.74 17.22
N ASN A 256 -8.13 9.62 18.31
CA ASN A 256 -6.96 8.74 18.40
C ASN A 256 -7.39 7.34 18.86
N THR A 257 -6.67 6.33 18.38
CA THR A 257 -6.71 4.99 18.93
C THR A 257 -5.29 4.45 19.07
N ASN A 258 -5.10 3.51 19.96
CA ASN A 258 -3.85 2.74 20.06
C ASN A 258 -3.90 1.44 19.24
N ILE A 259 -4.97 1.20 18.51
CA ILE A 259 -5.12 0.02 17.64
C ILE A 259 -4.43 0.28 16.31
N LYS A 260 -3.26 -0.30 16.13
CA LYS A 260 -2.57 -0.33 14.83
C LYS A 260 -2.70 -1.73 14.23
N PRO A 261 -3.38 -1.89 13.10
CA PRO A 261 -3.52 -3.19 12.46
C PRO A 261 -2.18 -3.86 12.23
N SER A 262 -2.09 -5.14 12.60
CA SER A 262 -0.98 -5.97 12.18
C SER A 262 -1.16 -6.34 10.73
N ILE A 263 -0.24 -5.93 9.89
CA ILE A 263 -0.35 -6.13 8.44
C ILE A 263 0.93 -6.72 7.86
N LYS A 264 0.78 -7.30 6.69
CA LYS A 264 1.86 -7.57 5.75
C LYS A 264 1.50 -6.97 4.41
N MET A 265 2.51 -6.50 3.69
CA MET A 265 2.36 -5.99 2.33
C MET A 265 3.49 -6.58 1.48
N GLU A 266 3.12 -7.31 0.43
CA GLU A 266 4.08 -7.79 -0.55
C GLU A 266 4.46 -6.65 -1.50
N PHE A 267 5.76 -6.55 -1.80
CA PHE A 267 6.29 -5.54 -2.72
C PHE A 267 7.34 -6.12 -3.65
N PHE A 268 7.64 -5.42 -4.72
CA PHE A 268 8.74 -5.64 -5.65
C PHE A 268 9.20 -4.32 -6.28
#